data_4fc4fad33167d29570c24a8193b2d134
#
_entry.id   4fc4fad33167d29570c24a8193b2d134
#
_cell.length_a   1.000
_cell.length_b   1.000
_cell.length_c   1.000
_cell.angle_alpha   90.00
_cell.angle_beta   90.00
_cell.angle_gamma   90.00
#
_symmetry.space_group_name_H-M   'P 1'
#
loop_
_entity.id
_entity.type
_entity.pdbx_description
1 polymer ?
#
loop_
_entity_poly.entity_id
_entity_poly.type
_entity_poly.pdbx_seq_one_letter_code
_entity_poly.pdbx_strand_id
1 'polypeptide(L)'
;MRRYLVVANQTLGGEHLTQKVKELLAEGPCRFHVLVPATVPADHAVYTEGQAEALAQNRLDDALARFRDMGAEADGEVGDASPFEAIADTLRDENFDAIVLSTLPVGASRWLKQDLPHRVERSFGLPVTHIVGETEPPP
;
A
#
# COMPACT_ATOMS: atom_id res chain seq x y z
N MET A 1 -7.94 1.04 19.68
CA MET A 1 -6.79 1.14 18.78
C MET A 1 -7.27 1.24 17.34
N ARG A 2 -6.79 2.25 16.62
CA ARG A 2 -7.15 2.42 15.20
C ARG A 2 -6.42 1.42 14.33
N ARG A 3 -7.10 0.95 13.30
CA ARG A 3 -6.55 0.00 12.34
C ARG A 3 -6.53 0.63 10.96
N TYR A 4 -5.34 0.74 10.39
CA TYR A 4 -5.13 1.31 9.06
C TYR A 4 -4.76 0.23 8.07
N LEU A 5 -5.43 0.25 6.91
CA LEU A 5 -5.02 -0.56 5.76
C LEU A 5 -4.12 0.30 4.88
N VAL A 6 -2.85 -0.08 4.78
CA VAL A 6 -1.88 0.63 3.92
C VAL A 6 -1.76 -0.13 2.62
N VAL A 7 -2.06 0.52 1.51
CA VAL A 7 -2.00 -0.11 0.17
C VAL A 7 -0.97 0.61 -0.66
N ALA A 8 0.08 -0.09 -1.04
CA ALA A 8 1.17 0.46 -1.85
C ALA A 8 1.97 -0.67 -2.49
N ASN A 9 2.72 -0.37 -3.54
CA ASN A 9 3.67 -1.29 -4.13
C ASN A 9 5.00 -0.55 -4.38
N GLN A 10 5.14 0.14 -5.50
CA GLN A 10 6.40 0.80 -5.87
C GLN A 10 6.78 1.96 -4.94
N THR A 11 5.83 2.52 -4.21
CA THR A 11 6.05 3.64 -3.31
C THR A 11 6.24 3.24 -1.84
N LEU A 12 6.28 1.94 -1.53
CA LEU A 12 6.43 1.46 -0.15
C LEU A 12 7.71 1.95 0.52
N GLY A 13 8.79 2.11 -0.23
CA GLY A 13 10.05 2.60 0.30
C GLY A 13 10.18 4.11 0.37
N GLY A 14 9.17 4.85 -0.08
CA GLY A 14 9.23 6.30 -0.19
C GLY A 14 9.07 7.05 1.13
N GLU A 15 9.62 8.25 1.19
CA GLU A 15 9.57 9.08 2.39
C GLU A 15 8.16 9.59 2.70
N HIS A 16 7.35 9.83 1.69
CA HIS A 16 6.00 10.36 1.90
C HIS A 16 5.15 9.39 2.71
N LEU A 17 5.21 8.11 2.37
CA LEU A 17 4.48 7.08 3.12
C LEU A 17 5.06 6.92 4.52
N THR A 18 6.38 6.87 4.63
CA THR A 18 7.05 6.76 5.93
C THR A 18 6.67 7.91 6.84
N GLN A 19 6.64 9.13 6.31
CA GLN A 19 6.24 10.32 7.07
C GLN A 19 4.80 10.22 7.55
N LYS A 20 3.90 9.73 6.69
CA LYS A 20 2.49 9.55 7.06
C LYS A 20 2.34 8.53 8.19
N VAL A 21 3.08 7.43 8.13
CA VAL A 21 3.06 6.42 9.21
C VAL A 21 3.52 7.04 10.53
N LYS A 22 4.58 7.85 10.50
CA LYS A 22 5.05 8.57 11.69
C LYS A 22 3.99 9.50 12.26
N GLU A 23 3.30 10.24 11.39
CA GLU A 23 2.22 11.13 11.81
C GLU A 23 1.09 10.37 12.50
N LEU A 24 0.67 9.24 11.93
CA LEU A 24 -0.40 8.43 12.50
C LEU A 24 0.01 7.82 13.84
N LEU A 25 1.26 7.38 13.97
CA LEU A 25 1.79 6.89 15.24
C LEU A 25 1.76 7.97 16.32
N ALA A 26 2.04 9.21 15.94
CA ALA A 26 2.03 10.33 16.89
C ALA A 26 0.62 10.71 17.33
N GLU A 27 -0.41 10.38 16.55
CA GLU A 27 -1.80 10.71 16.89
C GLU A 27 -2.40 9.77 17.95
N GLY A 28 -1.82 8.61 18.16
CA GLY A 28 -2.31 7.66 19.18
C GLY A 28 -2.06 6.21 18.79
N PRO A 29 -2.50 5.27 19.66
CA PRO A 29 -2.31 3.84 19.41
C PRO A 29 -2.97 3.40 18.10
N CYS A 30 -2.22 2.70 17.25
CA CYS A 30 -2.75 2.20 15.99
C CYS A 30 -1.94 0.98 15.52
N ARG A 31 -2.51 0.26 14.57
CA ARG A 31 -1.83 -0.85 13.90
C ARG A 31 -2.01 -0.70 12.40
N PHE A 32 -1.03 -1.22 11.67
CA PHE A 32 -1.01 -1.17 10.23
C PHE A 32 -1.07 -2.58 9.64
N HIS A 33 -1.94 -2.76 8.69
CA HIS A 33 -1.92 -3.95 7.83
C HIS A 33 -1.50 -3.48 6.44
N VAL A 34 -0.33 -3.94 5.99
CA VAL A 34 0.25 -3.52 4.71
C VAL A 34 -0.16 -4.49 3.63
N LEU A 35 -0.93 -4.03 2.67
CA LEU A 35 -1.37 -4.80 1.52
C LEU A 35 -0.57 -4.39 0.30
N VAL A 36 0.15 -5.34 -0.29
CA VAL A 36 0.94 -5.09 -1.49
C VAL A 36 0.33 -5.86 -2.66
N PRO A 37 -0.51 -5.20 -3.48
CA PRO A 37 -1.02 -5.87 -4.68
C PRO A 37 0.14 -6.29 -5.59
N ALA A 38 0.09 -7.51 -6.11
CA ALA A 38 1.14 -8.04 -6.99
C ALA A 38 1.01 -7.49 -8.40
N THR A 39 0.91 -6.18 -8.51
CA THR A 39 0.79 -5.47 -9.77
C THR A 39 2.11 -5.52 -10.52
N VAL A 40 2.06 -5.84 -11.81
CA VAL A 40 3.24 -5.84 -12.66
C VAL A 40 3.75 -4.40 -12.79
N PRO A 41 5.04 -4.14 -12.50
CA PRO A 41 5.60 -2.79 -12.65
C PRO A 41 5.43 -2.26 -14.07
N ALA A 42 5.24 -0.94 -14.19
CA ALA A 42 4.99 -0.26 -15.45
C ALA A 42 6.28 0.12 -16.19
N ASP A 43 7.34 -0.66 -16.06
CA ASP A 43 8.57 -0.48 -16.81
C ASP A 43 8.57 -1.39 -18.05
N HIS A 44 9.68 -1.42 -18.78
CA HIS A 44 9.78 -2.19 -20.02
C HIS A 44 10.10 -3.66 -19.82
N ALA A 45 10.27 -4.11 -18.59
CA ALA A 45 10.58 -5.49 -18.30
C ALA A 45 9.34 -6.37 -18.40
N VAL A 46 9.51 -7.60 -18.83
CA VAL A 46 8.45 -8.61 -18.85
C VAL A 46 8.52 -9.40 -17.56
N TYR A 47 7.43 -9.38 -16.80
CA TYR A 47 7.35 -10.10 -15.53
C TYR A 47 6.37 -11.25 -15.65
N THR A 48 6.73 -12.39 -15.06
CA THR A 48 5.78 -13.46 -14.80
C THR A 48 4.99 -13.13 -13.53
N GLU A 49 3.87 -13.82 -13.30
CA GLU A 49 3.13 -13.67 -12.05
C GLU A 49 4.01 -13.98 -10.84
N GLY A 50 4.83 -15.03 -10.91
CA GLY A 50 5.72 -15.39 -9.83
C GLY A 50 6.76 -14.31 -9.54
N GLN A 51 7.27 -13.65 -10.57
CA GLN A 51 8.22 -12.55 -10.38
C GLN A 51 7.56 -11.33 -9.76
N ALA A 52 6.33 -11.00 -10.18
CA ALA A 52 5.60 -9.88 -9.60
C ALA A 52 5.27 -10.14 -8.13
N GLU A 53 4.87 -11.35 -7.79
CA GLU A 53 4.60 -11.74 -6.40
C GLU A 53 5.86 -11.70 -5.54
N ALA A 54 6.98 -12.20 -6.06
CA ALA A 54 8.25 -12.19 -5.34
C ALA A 54 8.72 -10.75 -5.07
N LEU A 55 8.59 -9.88 -6.05
CA LEU A 55 8.94 -8.47 -5.89
C LEU A 55 8.04 -7.79 -4.85
N ALA A 56 6.74 -8.06 -4.90
CA ALA A 56 5.80 -7.53 -3.92
C ALA A 56 6.11 -8.05 -2.51
N GLN A 57 6.47 -9.33 -2.38
CA GLN A 57 6.83 -9.91 -1.09
C GLN A 57 8.09 -9.26 -0.51
N ASN A 58 9.11 -9.02 -1.34
CA ASN A 58 10.33 -8.35 -0.90
C ASN A 58 10.05 -6.93 -0.41
N ARG A 59 9.21 -6.20 -1.14
CA ARG A 59 8.80 -4.85 -0.73
C ARG A 59 8.01 -4.85 0.57
N LEU A 60 7.14 -5.84 0.74
CA LEU A 60 6.38 -6.01 1.97
C LEU A 60 7.31 -6.28 3.15
N ASP A 61 8.23 -7.21 3.02
CA ASP A 61 9.16 -7.57 4.09
C ASP A 61 9.99 -6.36 4.53
N ASP A 62 10.50 -5.58 3.59
CA ASP A 62 11.27 -4.38 3.87
C ASP A 62 10.42 -3.32 4.57
N ALA A 63 9.18 -3.14 4.13
CA ALA A 63 8.27 -2.16 4.73
C ALA A 63 7.90 -2.53 6.16
N LEU A 64 7.60 -3.81 6.40
CA LEU A 64 7.26 -4.28 7.75
C LEU A 64 8.43 -4.08 8.71
N ALA A 65 9.64 -4.40 8.28
CA ALA A 65 10.84 -4.20 9.10
C ALA A 65 11.00 -2.71 9.45
N ARG A 66 10.85 -1.83 8.47
CA ARG A 66 10.99 -0.39 8.68
C ARG A 66 9.91 0.16 9.60
N PHE A 67 8.65 -0.24 9.40
CA PHE A 67 7.56 0.25 10.25
C PHE A 67 7.71 -0.24 11.69
N ARG A 68 8.12 -1.49 11.88
CA ARG A 68 8.39 -2.04 13.23
C ARG A 68 9.55 -1.32 13.91
N ASP A 69 10.59 -0.95 13.16
CA ASP A 69 11.70 -0.16 13.70
C ASP A 69 11.25 1.23 14.17
N MET A 70 10.17 1.74 13.60
CA MET A 70 9.57 3.02 14.04
C MET A 70 8.65 2.87 15.26
N GLY A 71 8.50 1.65 15.76
CA GLY A 71 7.63 1.37 16.90
C GLY A 71 6.21 1.00 16.53
N ALA A 72 5.92 0.77 15.25
CA ALA A 72 4.58 0.41 14.81
C ALA A 72 4.29 -1.07 15.00
N GLU A 73 3.04 -1.41 15.33
CA GLU A 73 2.52 -2.76 15.15
C GLU A 73 2.12 -2.89 13.69
N ALA A 74 2.74 -3.81 12.98
CA ALA A 74 2.49 -3.98 11.56
C ALA A 74 2.56 -5.44 11.15
N ASP A 75 1.59 -5.83 10.34
CA ASP A 75 1.59 -7.09 9.60
C ASP A 75 1.21 -6.78 8.15
N GLY A 76 1.12 -7.79 7.33
CA GLY A 76 0.77 -7.55 5.94
C GLY A 76 0.67 -8.78 5.09
N GLU A 77 0.33 -8.57 3.84
CA GLU A 77 0.18 -9.64 2.86
C GLU A 77 0.38 -9.11 1.44
N VAL A 78 0.75 -10.01 0.55
CA VAL A 78 0.71 -9.76 -0.89
C VAL A 78 -0.67 -10.14 -1.38
N GLY A 79 -1.31 -9.28 -2.13
CA GLY A 79 -2.66 -9.50 -2.63
C GLY A 79 -2.73 -9.63 -4.15
N ASP A 80 -3.95 -9.71 -4.65
CA ASP A 80 -4.25 -9.82 -6.06
C ASP A 80 -3.54 -8.72 -6.87
N ALA A 81 -3.20 -9.01 -8.11
CA ALA A 81 -2.56 -8.05 -9.01
C ALA A 81 -3.42 -6.81 -9.26
N SER A 82 -4.74 -6.95 -9.19
CA SER A 82 -5.65 -5.81 -9.22
C SER A 82 -5.75 -5.21 -7.82
N PRO A 83 -5.34 -3.96 -7.62
CA PRO A 83 -5.39 -3.35 -6.29
C PRO A 83 -6.82 -3.26 -5.73
N PHE A 84 -7.81 -3.01 -6.57
CA PHE A 84 -9.20 -2.97 -6.12
C PHE A 84 -9.65 -4.33 -5.58
N GLU A 85 -9.34 -5.41 -6.29
CA GLU A 85 -9.68 -6.77 -5.85
C GLU A 85 -8.92 -7.15 -4.58
N ALA A 86 -7.65 -6.78 -4.49
CA ALA A 86 -6.85 -7.04 -3.30
C ALA A 86 -7.46 -6.37 -2.06
N ILE A 87 -7.89 -5.11 -2.20
CA ILE A 87 -8.55 -4.38 -1.12
C ILE A 87 -9.89 -5.05 -0.75
N ALA A 88 -10.69 -5.40 -1.75
CA ALA A 88 -11.98 -6.06 -1.53
C ALA A 88 -11.81 -7.37 -0.76
N ASP A 89 -10.81 -8.16 -1.13
CA ASP A 89 -10.52 -9.44 -0.48
C ASP A 89 -10.15 -9.23 0.99
N THR A 90 -9.29 -8.27 1.26
CA THR A 90 -8.86 -7.97 2.63
C THR A 90 -10.01 -7.46 3.49
N LEU A 91 -10.86 -6.59 2.95
CA LEU A 91 -11.99 -6.02 3.69
C LEU A 91 -13.12 -7.02 3.96
N ARG A 92 -13.15 -8.14 3.24
CA ARG A 92 -14.09 -9.22 3.56
C ARG A 92 -13.72 -9.95 4.85
N ASP A 93 -12.42 -10.03 5.14
CA ASP A 93 -11.90 -10.79 6.25
C ASP A 93 -11.62 -9.95 7.50
N GLU A 94 -11.31 -8.68 7.34
CA GLU A 94 -10.91 -7.81 8.44
C GLU A 94 -11.54 -6.42 8.32
N ASN A 95 -11.73 -5.78 9.45
CA ASN A 95 -12.26 -4.42 9.52
C ASN A 95 -11.14 -3.41 9.74
N PHE A 96 -11.27 -2.24 9.12
CA PHE A 96 -10.32 -1.13 9.25
C PHE A 96 -11.07 0.17 9.46
N ASP A 97 -10.38 1.13 10.09
CA ASP A 97 -10.94 2.46 10.33
C ASP A 97 -10.70 3.41 9.16
N ALA A 98 -9.60 3.19 8.44
CA ALA A 98 -9.25 4.03 7.29
C ALA A 98 -8.27 3.30 6.38
N ILE A 99 -8.16 3.81 5.16
CA ILE A 99 -7.23 3.29 4.15
C ILE A 99 -6.21 4.38 3.84
N VAL A 100 -4.93 4.00 3.83
CA VAL A 100 -3.84 4.85 3.35
C VAL A 100 -3.40 4.26 2.01
N LEU A 101 -3.70 4.95 0.92
CA LEU A 101 -3.39 4.51 -0.42
C LEU A 101 -2.24 5.34 -0.98
N SER A 102 -1.11 4.70 -1.24
CA SER A 102 0.07 5.36 -1.79
C SER A 102 0.25 4.97 -3.25
N THR A 103 0.35 5.96 -4.12
CA THR A 103 0.48 5.75 -5.57
C THR A 103 1.69 6.50 -6.11
N LEU A 104 2.10 6.13 -7.32
CA LEU A 104 3.02 6.93 -8.12
C LEU A 104 2.32 8.24 -8.55
N PRO A 105 3.09 9.26 -8.98
CA PRO A 105 2.50 10.50 -9.49
C PRO A 105 1.61 10.27 -10.71
N VAL A 106 0.74 11.24 -10.97
CA VAL A 106 -0.10 11.26 -12.17
C VAL A 106 0.78 11.12 -13.42
N GLY A 107 0.36 10.27 -14.35
CA GLY A 107 1.12 9.96 -15.55
C GLY A 107 1.98 8.72 -15.41
N ALA A 108 2.51 8.43 -14.23
CA ALA A 108 3.27 7.21 -13.95
C ALA A 108 2.41 6.11 -13.31
N SER A 109 1.32 6.47 -12.66
CA SER A 109 0.50 5.53 -11.91
C SER A 109 -0.60 4.90 -12.74
N ARG A 110 -0.59 3.57 -12.86
CA ARG A 110 -1.70 2.83 -13.46
C ARG A 110 -2.94 2.87 -12.58
N TRP A 111 -2.73 2.91 -11.26
CA TRP A 111 -3.83 2.96 -10.31
C TRP A 111 -4.63 4.25 -10.43
N LEU A 112 -3.94 5.38 -10.67
CA LEU A 112 -4.63 6.66 -10.88
C LEU A 112 -5.38 6.70 -12.20
N LYS A 113 -4.89 6.00 -13.22
CA LYS A 113 -5.61 5.88 -14.50
C LYS A 113 -6.92 5.12 -14.36
N GLN A 114 -7.03 4.28 -13.34
CA GLN A 114 -8.24 3.52 -13.02
C GLN A 114 -9.11 4.22 -11.98
N ASP A 115 -8.76 5.44 -11.58
CA ASP A 115 -9.44 6.23 -10.56
C ASP A 115 -9.60 5.46 -9.24
N LEU A 116 -8.54 4.74 -8.87
CA LEU A 116 -8.57 3.84 -7.71
C LEU A 116 -8.95 4.54 -6.40
N PRO A 117 -8.40 5.72 -6.05
CA PRO A 117 -8.76 6.35 -4.79
C PRO A 117 -10.26 6.60 -4.63
N HIS A 118 -10.91 7.16 -5.65
CA HIS A 118 -12.35 7.42 -5.62
C HIS A 118 -13.18 6.14 -5.64
N ARG A 119 -12.76 5.16 -6.44
CA ARG A 119 -13.46 3.88 -6.51
C ARG A 119 -13.47 3.16 -5.17
N VAL A 120 -12.33 3.17 -4.47
CA VAL A 120 -12.20 2.54 -3.15
C VAL A 120 -13.07 3.26 -2.13
N GLU A 121 -13.02 4.58 -2.10
CA GLU A 121 -13.84 5.36 -1.16
C GLU A 121 -15.33 5.13 -1.36
N ARG A 122 -15.80 5.16 -2.62
CA ARG A 122 -17.21 4.93 -2.94
C ARG A 122 -17.66 3.50 -2.64
N SER A 123 -16.81 2.53 -2.95
CA SER A 123 -17.19 1.11 -2.84
C SER A 123 -17.19 0.60 -1.41
N PHE A 124 -16.28 1.09 -0.58
CA PHE A 124 -16.10 0.53 0.76
C PHE A 124 -16.50 1.46 1.89
N GLY A 125 -16.76 2.73 1.60
CA GLY A 125 -17.26 3.68 2.59
C GLY A 125 -16.28 4.03 3.70
N LEU A 126 -14.98 3.78 3.50
CA LEU A 126 -13.94 4.12 4.47
C LEU A 126 -13.22 5.38 4.04
N PRO A 127 -12.76 6.21 5.00
CA PRO A 127 -11.91 7.34 4.66
C PRO A 127 -10.64 6.85 3.96
N VAL A 128 -10.29 7.50 2.85
CA VAL A 128 -9.08 7.19 2.08
C VAL A 128 -8.15 8.39 2.14
N THR A 129 -6.96 8.18 2.69
CA THR A 129 -5.87 9.15 2.59
C THR A 129 -5.02 8.75 1.40
N HIS A 130 -5.01 9.59 0.37
CA HIS A 130 -4.22 9.33 -0.84
C HIS A 130 -2.88 10.06 -0.73
N ILE A 131 -1.80 9.29 -0.83
CA ILE A 131 -0.44 9.80 -0.80
C ILE A 131 0.17 9.58 -2.18
N VAL A 132 0.71 10.64 -2.75
CA VAL A 132 1.48 10.55 -3.99
C VAL A 132 2.94 10.41 -3.58
N GLY A 133 3.50 9.25 -3.85
CA GLY A 133 4.85 8.93 -3.41
C GLY A 133 5.87 9.02 -4.53
N GLU A 134 7.10 8.71 -4.18
CA GLU A 134 8.21 8.61 -5.12
C GLU A 134 8.52 7.14 -5.36
N THR A 135 9.08 6.82 -6.52
CA THR A 135 9.59 5.48 -6.78
C THR A 135 10.77 5.20 -5.84
N GLU A 136 11.02 3.92 -5.58
CA GLU A 136 12.22 3.53 -4.85
C GLU A 136 13.45 4.07 -5.58
N PRO A 137 14.44 4.62 -4.85
CA PRO A 137 15.67 5.05 -5.50
C PRO A 137 16.36 3.83 -6.14
N PRO A 138 17.04 4.01 -7.28
CA PRO A 138 17.79 2.90 -7.89
C PRO A 138 18.86 2.39 -6.93
N PRO A 139 19.14 1.10 -6.99
CA PRO A 139 20.14 0.49 -6.12
C PRO A 139 21.53 1.07 -6.35
#